data_3fce832ef9af04a280dcfcb2a11ae3d6
#
_entry.id   3fce832ef9af04a280dcfcb2a11ae3d6
#
_cell.length_a   1.000
_cell.length_b   1.000
_cell.length_c   1.000
_cell.angle_alpha   90.00
_cell.angle_beta   90.00
_cell.angle_gamma   90.00
#
_symmetry.space_group_name_H-M   'P 1'
#
loop_
_entity.id
_entity.type
_entity.pdbx_description
1 polymer ?
#
loop_
_entity_poly.entity_id
_entity_poly.type
_entity_poly.pdbx_seq_one_letter_code
_entity_poly.pdbx_strand_id
1 'polypeptide(L)'
;MQRIWIAAAAALFANMAYAQTAAQPVLQPQDTWTFRRTTETQPNVWHQVHFEGTVLRNSASTTLIQNKEVDSPNPPREILIGSDWSNFRSLSGKETIVHRPFTFPMSVGKTWDLEFTDDHPNNKSHKSETRKLKYRVVGWEDVEVPAGKFKALKIEADGSWSGEIAPRTTASTATQAGAQGTTAVAQTVNVAAETVTGRLYQAYWYTPQVKREVKSVEENYDTNGVRNARFTNELESYKVSKTE
;
A
#
# COMPACT_ATOMS: atom_id res chain seq x y z
N MET A 1 -50.29 50.14 -32.10
CA MET A 1 -49.23 49.13 -32.29
C MET A 1 -48.33 49.13 -31.04
N GLN A 2 -48.58 48.21 -30.15
CA GLN A 2 -47.90 48.11 -28.85
C GLN A 2 -46.83 47.01 -28.96
N ARG A 3 -45.55 47.38 -28.84
CA ARG A 3 -44.38 46.43 -28.88
C ARG A 3 -44.16 45.93 -27.47
N ILE A 4 -44.39 44.62 -27.26
CA ILE A 4 -44.07 43.90 -26.03
C ILE A 4 -42.62 43.48 -26.12
N TRP A 5 -41.79 43.94 -25.19
CA TRP A 5 -40.41 43.46 -24.99
C TRP A 5 -40.42 42.29 -23.97
N ILE A 6 -40.10 41.10 -24.43
CA ILE A 6 -39.89 39.93 -23.56
C ILE A 6 -38.43 39.95 -23.14
N ALA A 7 -38.14 40.25 -21.89
CA ALA A 7 -36.82 40.13 -21.29
C ALA A 7 -36.60 38.66 -20.88
N ALA A 8 -35.73 37.95 -21.58
CA ALA A 8 -35.28 36.60 -21.19
C ALA A 8 -34.24 36.73 -20.07
N ALA A 9 -34.63 36.38 -18.84
CA ALA A 9 -33.70 36.24 -17.73
C ALA A 9 -32.99 34.88 -17.84
N ALA A 10 -31.72 34.88 -18.25
CA ALA A 10 -30.85 33.72 -18.21
C ALA A 10 -30.38 33.48 -16.75
N ALA A 11 -30.95 32.49 -16.09
CA ALA A 11 -30.50 32.04 -14.77
C ALA A 11 -29.21 31.26 -14.94
N LEU A 12 -28.08 31.88 -14.61
CA LEU A 12 -26.78 31.22 -14.45
C LEU A 12 -26.82 30.36 -13.18
N PHE A 13 -27.06 29.07 -13.32
CA PHE A 13 -26.79 28.09 -12.25
C PHE A 13 -25.30 27.94 -12.10
N ALA A 14 -24.69 28.67 -11.18
CA ALA A 14 -23.35 28.39 -10.70
C ALA A 14 -23.40 27.06 -9.95
N ASN A 15 -22.98 25.97 -10.59
CA ASN A 15 -22.68 24.71 -9.91
C ASN A 15 -21.51 24.97 -8.96
N MET A 16 -21.80 25.33 -7.71
CA MET A 16 -20.82 25.24 -6.63
C MET A 16 -20.55 23.74 -6.40
N ALA A 17 -19.53 23.23 -7.05
CA ALA A 17 -18.94 21.95 -6.70
C ALA A 17 -18.37 22.10 -5.28
N TYR A 18 -19.16 21.78 -4.27
CA TYR A 18 -18.62 21.58 -2.93
C TYR A 18 -17.53 20.51 -3.05
N ALA A 19 -16.30 20.87 -2.77
CA ALA A 19 -15.19 19.94 -2.72
C ALA A 19 -15.55 18.87 -1.67
N GLN A 20 -16.02 17.72 -2.15
CA GLN A 20 -16.44 16.64 -1.28
C GLN A 20 -15.23 16.13 -0.50
N THR A 21 -15.20 16.43 0.79
CA THR A 21 -14.10 16.10 1.70
C THR A 21 -14.42 14.80 2.42
N ALA A 22 -13.47 13.87 2.46
CA ALA A 22 -13.58 12.66 3.26
C ALA A 22 -12.97 12.91 4.65
N ALA A 23 -13.82 12.82 5.68
CA ALA A 23 -13.38 12.90 7.07
C ALA A 23 -12.78 11.57 7.54
N GLN A 24 -12.01 11.61 8.64
CA GLN A 24 -11.50 10.40 9.29
C GLN A 24 -12.67 9.53 9.76
N PRO A 25 -12.64 8.22 9.47
CA PRO A 25 -13.71 7.33 9.87
C PRO A 25 -13.66 7.07 11.38
N VAL A 26 -14.82 6.91 11.99
CA VAL A 26 -14.94 6.39 13.35
C VAL A 26 -15.12 4.88 13.26
N LEU A 27 -14.07 4.12 13.60
CA LEU A 27 -14.10 2.67 13.64
C LEU A 27 -14.75 2.21 14.94
N GLN A 28 -15.53 1.13 14.86
CA GLN A 28 -16.20 0.56 16.03
C GLN A 28 -15.77 -0.91 16.19
N PRO A 29 -15.74 -1.44 17.42
CA PRO A 29 -15.58 -2.87 17.63
C PRO A 29 -16.59 -3.67 16.80
N GLN A 30 -16.14 -4.77 16.21
CA GLN A 30 -16.89 -5.62 15.27
C GLN A 30 -17.10 -5.03 13.86
N ASP A 31 -16.55 -3.86 13.51
CA ASP A 31 -16.41 -3.48 12.11
C ASP A 31 -15.48 -4.50 11.43
N THR A 32 -15.94 -5.11 10.33
CA THR A 32 -15.26 -6.25 9.69
C THR A 32 -15.22 -6.08 8.18
N TRP A 33 -14.12 -6.52 7.57
CA TRP A 33 -13.91 -6.50 6.11
C TRP A 33 -13.22 -7.77 5.67
N THR A 34 -13.70 -8.38 4.57
CA THR A 34 -13.03 -9.49 3.89
C THR A 34 -12.47 -8.99 2.57
N PHE A 35 -11.20 -9.30 2.33
CA PHE A 35 -10.49 -8.93 1.12
C PHE A 35 -9.91 -10.15 0.42
N ARG A 36 -9.92 -10.11 -0.91
CA ARG A 36 -9.10 -10.96 -1.75
C ARG A 36 -7.81 -10.22 -2.08
N ARG A 37 -6.67 -10.80 -1.75
CA ARG A 37 -5.36 -10.34 -2.16
C ARG A 37 -4.84 -11.20 -3.30
N THR A 38 -4.52 -10.57 -4.42
CA THR A 38 -3.80 -11.19 -5.54
C THR A 38 -2.36 -10.67 -5.52
N THR A 39 -1.40 -11.58 -5.49
CA THR A 39 0.04 -11.30 -5.56
C THR A 39 0.57 -11.83 -6.88
N GLU A 40 1.16 -10.95 -7.69
CA GLU A 40 1.85 -11.28 -8.94
C GLU A 40 3.35 -11.02 -8.72
N THR A 41 4.19 -12.04 -8.80
CA THR A 41 5.64 -11.95 -8.60
C THR A 41 6.46 -12.08 -9.88
N GLN A 42 5.83 -12.57 -10.95
CA GLN A 42 6.40 -12.72 -12.29
C GLN A 42 5.26 -12.69 -13.31
N PRO A 43 5.53 -12.46 -14.61
CA PRO A 43 4.52 -12.61 -15.65
C PRO A 43 3.84 -13.97 -15.57
N ASN A 44 2.52 -13.98 -15.47
CA ASN A 44 1.66 -15.18 -15.38
C ASN A 44 1.84 -16.05 -14.10
N VAL A 45 2.58 -15.59 -13.09
CA VAL A 45 2.66 -16.25 -11.78
C VAL A 45 1.94 -15.38 -10.74
N TRP A 46 0.81 -15.86 -10.30
CA TRP A 46 0.01 -15.17 -9.29
C TRP A 46 -0.49 -16.14 -8.22
N HIS A 47 -0.72 -15.59 -7.03
CA HIS A 47 -1.27 -16.28 -5.89
C HIS A 47 -2.39 -15.46 -5.27
N GLN A 48 -3.47 -16.10 -4.84
CA GLN A 48 -4.59 -15.44 -4.17
C GLN A 48 -4.76 -15.98 -2.77
N VAL A 49 -5.03 -15.07 -1.84
CA VAL A 49 -5.44 -15.37 -0.47
C VAL A 49 -6.62 -14.48 -0.09
N HIS A 50 -7.46 -15.00 0.79
CA HIS A 50 -8.58 -14.26 1.37
C HIS A 50 -8.26 -13.98 2.83
N PHE A 51 -8.48 -12.77 3.29
CA PHE A 51 -8.25 -12.43 4.69
C PHE A 51 -9.36 -11.54 5.23
N GLU A 52 -9.68 -11.76 6.48
CA GLU A 52 -10.66 -10.98 7.22
C GLU A 52 -9.95 -10.13 8.28
N GLY A 53 -10.32 -8.86 8.33
CA GLY A 53 -9.92 -7.93 9.37
C GLY A 53 -11.11 -7.52 10.22
N THR A 54 -11.02 -7.69 11.54
CA THR A 54 -12.07 -7.29 12.49
C THR A 54 -11.51 -6.33 13.52
N VAL A 55 -12.19 -5.22 13.75
CA VAL A 55 -11.86 -4.28 14.84
C VAL A 55 -12.19 -4.92 16.18
N LEU A 56 -11.18 -5.11 17.03
CA LEU A 56 -11.36 -5.57 18.40
C LEU A 56 -11.56 -4.41 19.36
N ARG A 57 -10.77 -3.35 19.19
CA ARG A 57 -10.80 -2.16 20.05
C ARG A 57 -10.36 -0.93 19.27
N ASN A 58 -10.99 0.19 19.55
CA ASN A 58 -10.62 1.49 18.98
C ASN A 58 -10.37 2.50 20.10
N SER A 59 -9.39 3.39 19.91
CA SER A 59 -9.09 4.52 20.74
C SER A 59 -8.98 5.79 19.90
N ALA A 60 -8.71 6.93 20.51
CA ALA A 60 -8.58 8.20 19.79
C ALA A 60 -7.46 8.17 18.71
N SER A 61 -6.38 7.45 18.94
CA SER A 61 -5.20 7.45 18.06
C SER A 61 -4.88 6.09 17.44
N THR A 62 -5.35 4.98 18.02
CA THR A 62 -4.99 3.64 17.59
C THR A 62 -6.18 2.70 17.56
N THR A 63 -6.12 1.71 16.68
CA THR A 63 -7.11 0.66 16.51
C THR A 63 -6.42 -0.70 16.55
N LEU A 64 -6.93 -1.61 17.39
CA LEU A 64 -6.50 -3.00 17.41
C LEU A 64 -7.37 -3.80 16.47
N ILE A 65 -6.75 -4.40 15.46
CA ILE A 65 -7.41 -5.22 14.44
C ILE A 65 -6.91 -6.65 14.54
N GLN A 66 -7.85 -7.60 14.53
CA GLN A 66 -7.56 -9.01 14.32
C GLN A 66 -7.59 -9.29 12.83
N ASN A 67 -6.49 -9.81 12.27
CA ASN A 67 -6.41 -10.29 10.89
C ASN A 67 -6.34 -11.82 10.88
N LYS A 68 -7.20 -12.43 10.07
CA LYS A 68 -7.25 -13.88 9.87
C LYS A 68 -7.24 -14.17 8.37
N GLU A 69 -6.37 -15.07 7.94
CA GLU A 69 -6.48 -15.67 6.62
C GLU A 69 -7.64 -16.67 6.62
N VAL A 70 -8.57 -16.48 5.68
CA VAL A 70 -9.76 -17.36 5.56
C VAL A 70 -9.28 -18.75 5.13
N ASP A 71 -9.88 -19.78 5.71
CA ASP A 71 -9.56 -21.21 5.47
C ASP A 71 -8.12 -21.62 5.82
N SER A 72 -7.37 -20.76 6.50
CA SER A 72 -6.03 -21.08 7.02
C SER A 72 -6.12 -21.72 8.42
N PRO A 73 -5.33 -22.77 8.71
CA PRO A 73 -5.21 -23.34 10.04
C PRO A 73 -4.44 -22.41 11.01
N ASN A 74 -3.79 -21.38 10.49
CA ASN A 74 -3.02 -20.45 11.32
C ASN A 74 -3.93 -19.62 12.23
N PRO A 75 -3.53 -19.35 13.46
CA PRO A 75 -4.29 -18.50 14.37
C PRO A 75 -4.35 -17.07 13.83
N PRO A 76 -5.42 -16.33 14.16
CA PRO A 76 -5.50 -14.91 13.84
C PRO A 76 -4.32 -14.13 14.43
N ARG A 77 -3.96 -13.03 13.81
CA ARG A 77 -2.94 -12.09 14.31
C ARG A 77 -3.58 -10.78 14.70
N GLU A 78 -3.19 -10.26 15.85
CA GLU A 78 -3.59 -8.94 16.29
C GLU A 78 -2.55 -7.90 15.86
N ILE A 79 -3.01 -6.81 15.27
CA ILE A 79 -2.17 -5.73 14.75
C ILE A 79 -2.71 -4.41 15.29
N LEU A 80 -1.84 -3.63 15.92
CA LEU A 80 -2.14 -2.26 16.33
C LEU A 80 -1.78 -1.32 15.18
N ILE A 81 -2.73 -0.52 14.74
CA ILE A 81 -2.57 0.49 13.68
C ILE A 81 -3.05 1.85 14.17
N GLY A 82 -2.74 2.91 13.43
CA GLY A 82 -3.34 4.23 13.64
C GLY A 82 -4.84 4.23 13.29
N SER A 83 -5.61 5.06 13.96
CA SER A 83 -7.04 5.25 13.66
C SER A 83 -7.27 5.88 12.28
N ASP A 84 -6.20 6.38 11.63
CA ASP A 84 -6.13 6.85 10.24
C ASP A 84 -5.65 5.78 9.25
N TRP A 85 -5.58 4.51 9.66
CA TRP A 85 -5.06 3.37 8.89
C TRP A 85 -3.54 3.40 8.66
N SER A 86 -2.78 4.23 9.37
CA SER A 86 -1.33 4.19 9.32
C SER A 86 -0.77 2.95 10.05
N ASN A 87 0.32 2.38 9.53
CA ASN A 87 1.04 1.30 10.19
C ASN A 87 2.35 1.82 10.78
N PHE A 88 2.66 1.33 11.99
CA PHE A 88 3.88 1.67 12.71
C PHE A 88 4.80 0.46 12.79
N ARG A 89 6.10 0.73 12.86
CA ARG A 89 7.13 -0.25 13.22
C ARG A 89 8.16 0.40 14.13
N SER A 90 8.74 -0.39 15.03
CA SER A 90 9.93 0.07 15.75
C SER A 90 11.14 -0.10 14.84
N LEU A 91 11.71 1.01 14.37
CA LEU A 91 12.92 1.06 13.58
C LEU A 91 14.00 1.73 14.42
N SER A 92 15.14 1.05 14.66
CA SER A 92 16.23 1.52 15.51
C SER A 92 15.77 2.02 16.88
N GLY A 93 14.78 1.32 17.48
CA GLY A 93 14.20 1.68 18.79
C GLY A 93 13.22 2.86 18.78
N LYS A 94 12.92 3.43 17.61
CA LYS A 94 11.96 4.52 17.45
C LYS A 94 10.70 4.03 16.73
N GLU A 95 9.52 4.36 17.31
CA GLU A 95 8.26 4.14 16.60
C GLU A 95 8.20 5.03 15.36
N THR A 96 8.05 4.40 14.20
CA THR A 96 8.11 5.05 12.89
C THR A 96 6.92 4.62 12.05
N ILE A 97 6.25 5.58 11.41
CA ILE A 97 5.20 5.29 10.45
C ILE A 97 5.87 4.77 9.17
N VAL A 98 5.49 3.56 8.77
CA VAL A 98 6.04 2.88 7.57
C VAL A 98 5.01 2.74 6.44
N HIS A 99 3.74 3.07 6.73
CA HIS A 99 2.66 3.09 5.74
C HIS A 99 1.61 4.10 6.19
N ARG A 100 1.24 5.03 5.32
CA ARG A 100 0.21 6.06 5.57
C ARG A 100 -0.60 6.31 4.31
N PRO A 101 -1.57 5.42 4.00
CA PRO A 101 -2.37 5.53 2.78
C PRO A 101 -3.32 6.73 2.79
N PHE A 102 -3.66 7.25 3.97
CA PHE A 102 -4.60 8.35 4.15
C PHE A 102 -4.06 9.40 5.11
N THR A 103 -4.41 10.66 4.83
CA THR A 103 -4.19 11.80 5.75
C THR A 103 -5.46 12.63 5.78
N PHE A 104 -6.27 12.42 6.80
CA PHE A 104 -7.58 13.06 6.95
C PHE A 104 -7.47 14.52 7.46
N PRO A 105 -8.45 15.39 7.15
CA PRO A 105 -9.49 15.20 6.13
C PRO A 105 -8.87 15.16 4.72
N MET A 106 -9.44 14.35 3.81
CA MET A 106 -8.96 14.23 2.44
C MET A 106 -9.84 15.03 1.48
N SER A 107 -9.20 15.83 0.63
CA SER A 107 -9.84 16.58 -0.47
C SER A 107 -9.00 16.43 -1.73
N VAL A 108 -9.63 16.53 -2.90
CA VAL A 108 -8.95 16.47 -4.20
C VAL A 108 -7.81 17.47 -4.23
N GLY A 109 -6.64 17.03 -4.68
CA GLY A 109 -5.41 17.82 -4.76
C GLY A 109 -4.56 17.81 -3.49
N LYS A 110 -5.03 17.31 -2.34
CA LYS A 110 -4.22 17.18 -1.12
C LYS A 110 -3.05 16.23 -1.36
N THR A 111 -1.87 16.59 -0.84
CA THR A 111 -0.65 15.79 -0.94
C THR A 111 0.01 15.60 0.43
N TRP A 112 0.77 14.52 0.58
CA TRP A 112 1.66 14.29 1.72
C TRP A 112 2.80 13.37 1.30
N ASP A 113 3.87 13.38 2.10
CA ASP A 113 5.05 12.56 1.87
C ASP A 113 5.19 11.53 3.00
N LEU A 114 5.80 10.39 2.68
CA LEU A 114 6.24 9.38 3.61
C LEU A 114 7.67 8.98 3.27
N GLU A 115 8.57 9.13 4.24
CA GLU A 115 9.96 8.68 4.11
C GLU A 115 10.38 7.96 5.39
N PHE A 116 11.01 6.79 5.23
CA PHE A 116 11.60 6.04 6.34
C PHE A 116 12.74 5.16 5.85
N THR A 117 13.64 4.82 6.78
CA THR A 117 14.73 3.84 6.57
C THR A 117 14.53 2.69 7.52
N ASP A 118 14.57 1.47 6.98
CA ASP A 118 14.52 0.21 7.71
C ASP A 118 15.92 -0.42 7.73
N ASP A 119 16.50 -0.57 8.92
CA ASP A 119 17.84 -1.16 9.11
C ASP A 119 17.81 -2.70 9.07
N HIS A 120 16.60 -3.28 9.11
CA HIS A 120 16.39 -4.72 9.05
C HIS A 120 15.27 -5.05 8.04
N PRO A 121 15.48 -4.72 6.75
CA PRO A 121 14.47 -4.92 5.74
C PRO A 121 14.16 -6.41 5.54
N ASN A 122 12.98 -6.68 4.97
CA ASN A 122 12.57 -8.04 4.64
C ASN A 122 13.52 -8.68 3.60
N ASN A 123 14.05 -7.89 2.67
CA ASN A 123 15.08 -8.34 1.75
C ASN A 123 16.42 -8.49 2.49
N LYS A 124 16.79 -9.70 2.81
CA LYS A 124 18.02 -10.03 3.57
C LYS A 124 19.32 -9.75 2.82
N SER A 125 19.24 -9.44 1.52
CA SER A 125 20.41 -8.98 0.75
C SER A 125 20.72 -7.50 1.02
N HIS A 126 19.76 -6.73 1.56
CA HIS A 126 19.95 -5.33 1.92
C HIS A 126 20.31 -5.21 3.40
N LYS A 127 21.33 -4.42 3.69
CA LYS A 127 21.68 -3.99 5.06
C LYS A 127 20.66 -3.01 5.60
N SER A 128 20.23 -2.06 4.76
CA SER A 128 19.18 -1.11 5.03
C SER A 128 18.37 -0.85 3.78
N GLU A 129 17.12 -0.36 3.95
CA GLU A 129 16.26 0.04 2.84
C GLU A 129 15.55 1.34 3.18
N THR A 130 15.72 2.35 2.33
CA THR A 130 15.01 3.62 2.44
C THR A 130 13.87 3.65 1.43
N ARG A 131 12.68 4.03 1.86
CA ARG A 131 11.50 4.26 1.01
C ARG A 131 11.06 5.70 1.09
N LYS A 132 10.73 6.27 -0.08
CA LYS A 132 10.22 7.64 -0.24
C LYS A 132 8.99 7.58 -1.14
N LEU A 133 7.87 8.07 -0.65
CA LEU A 133 6.59 8.06 -1.35
C LEU A 133 5.95 9.44 -1.26
N LYS A 134 5.42 9.92 -2.37
CA LYS A 134 4.61 11.14 -2.43
C LYS A 134 3.19 10.78 -2.84
N TYR A 135 2.27 11.02 -1.94
CA TYR A 135 0.84 10.75 -2.11
C TYR A 135 0.10 11.96 -2.64
N ARG A 136 -0.95 11.71 -3.42
CA ARG A 136 -1.88 12.73 -3.90
C ARG A 136 -3.29 12.16 -3.97
N VAL A 137 -4.26 12.94 -3.50
CA VAL A 137 -5.69 12.69 -3.72
C VAL A 137 -6.05 13.13 -5.14
N VAL A 138 -6.42 12.16 -5.99
CA VAL A 138 -6.65 12.39 -7.43
C VAL A 138 -8.07 12.90 -7.69
N GLY A 139 -9.07 12.20 -7.17
CA GLY A 139 -10.48 12.53 -7.42
C GLY A 139 -11.42 11.39 -7.05
N TRP A 140 -12.71 11.67 -7.18
CA TRP A 140 -13.77 10.69 -6.98
C TRP A 140 -14.04 9.95 -8.28
N GLU A 141 -14.01 8.61 -8.22
CA GLU A 141 -14.34 7.75 -9.36
C GLU A 141 -15.20 6.57 -8.93
N ASP A 142 -15.87 5.95 -9.91
CA ASP A 142 -16.64 4.74 -9.66
C ASP A 142 -15.70 3.53 -9.79
N VAL A 143 -15.71 2.67 -8.78
CA VAL A 143 -14.90 1.44 -8.73
C VAL A 143 -15.80 0.25 -8.48
N GLU A 144 -15.56 -0.83 -9.21
CA GLU A 144 -16.24 -2.11 -9.04
C GLU A 144 -15.29 -3.14 -8.46
N VAL A 145 -15.73 -3.79 -7.39
CA VAL A 145 -15.01 -4.88 -6.68
C VAL A 145 -16.03 -5.99 -6.36
N PRO A 146 -15.63 -7.18 -5.91
CA PRO A 146 -16.57 -8.26 -5.60
C PRO A 146 -17.69 -7.86 -4.62
N ALA A 147 -17.42 -6.96 -3.68
CA ALA A 147 -18.42 -6.43 -2.73
C ALA A 147 -19.48 -5.51 -3.37
N GLY A 148 -19.28 -5.09 -4.64
CA GLY A 148 -20.20 -4.20 -5.36
C GLY A 148 -19.53 -2.98 -6.00
N LYS A 149 -20.37 -1.98 -6.31
CA LYS A 149 -19.93 -0.70 -6.92
C LYS A 149 -19.91 0.40 -5.88
N PHE A 150 -18.85 1.18 -5.88
CA PHE A 150 -18.64 2.26 -4.91
C PHE A 150 -18.19 3.53 -5.59
N LYS A 151 -18.65 4.66 -5.08
CA LYS A 151 -18.04 5.96 -5.33
C LYS A 151 -16.88 6.12 -4.37
N ALA A 152 -15.67 6.13 -4.86
CA ALA A 152 -14.46 6.12 -4.05
C ALA A 152 -13.53 7.28 -4.40
N LEU A 153 -12.85 7.80 -3.39
CA LEU A 153 -11.79 8.79 -3.54
C LEU A 153 -10.49 8.06 -3.86
N LYS A 154 -9.94 8.32 -5.04
CA LYS A 154 -8.67 7.74 -5.47
C LYS A 154 -7.50 8.51 -4.90
N ILE A 155 -6.59 7.81 -4.27
CA ILE A 155 -5.30 8.29 -3.80
C ILE A 155 -4.22 7.53 -4.57
N GLU A 156 -3.25 8.24 -5.13
CA GLU A 156 -2.07 7.66 -5.76
C GLU A 156 -0.81 8.07 -5.03
N ALA A 157 0.17 7.19 -5.01
CA ALA A 157 1.51 7.48 -4.53
C ALA A 157 2.55 6.97 -5.52
N ASP A 158 3.45 7.85 -5.88
CA ASP A 158 4.66 7.54 -6.63
C ASP A 158 5.87 7.67 -5.72
N GLY A 159 6.84 6.79 -5.89
CA GLY A 159 8.02 6.83 -5.05
C GLY A 159 9.17 5.97 -5.53
N SER A 160 10.15 5.88 -4.67
CA SER A 160 11.35 5.08 -4.88
C SER A 160 11.73 4.33 -3.60
N TRP A 161 12.47 3.26 -3.80
CA TRP A 161 13.21 2.61 -2.74
C TRP A 161 14.70 2.57 -3.09
N SER A 162 15.56 2.56 -2.07
CA SER A 162 17.00 2.34 -2.21
C SER A 162 17.46 1.36 -1.14
N GLY A 163 18.20 0.32 -1.54
CA GLY A 163 18.75 -0.71 -0.67
C GLY A 163 20.26 -0.66 -0.65
N GLU A 164 20.86 -0.66 0.54
CA GLU A 164 22.30 -0.79 0.71
C GLU A 164 22.68 -2.27 0.81
N ILE A 165 23.52 -2.74 -0.10
CA ILE A 165 24.11 -4.09 -0.07
C ILE A 165 25.46 -3.99 0.64
N ALA A 166 25.63 -4.78 1.71
CA ALA A 166 26.90 -4.84 2.40
C ALA A 166 27.99 -5.48 1.52
N PRO A 167 29.26 -5.05 1.65
CA PRO A 167 30.36 -5.72 0.97
C PRO A 167 30.42 -7.18 1.42
N ARG A 168 30.66 -8.07 0.50
CA ARG A 168 30.76 -9.50 0.78
C ARG A 168 31.90 -10.13 0.04
N THR A 169 32.55 -11.12 0.68
CA THR A 169 33.54 -11.98 0.07
C THR A 169 32.88 -13.32 -0.21
N THR A 170 32.88 -13.74 -1.46
CA THR A 170 32.40 -15.07 -1.86
C THR A 170 33.61 -15.92 -2.26
N ALA A 171 33.84 -17.03 -1.57
CA ALA A 171 34.81 -18.03 -1.95
C ALA A 171 34.09 -19.16 -2.67
N SER A 172 34.57 -19.50 -3.87
CA SER A 172 34.16 -20.69 -4.61
C SER A 172 35.35 -21.61 -4.83
N THR A 173 35.12 -22.91 -4.62
CA THR A 173 36.13 -23.92 -4.91
C THR A 173 35.65 -24.78 -6.07
N ALA A 174 36.35 -24.72 -7.21
CA ALA A 174 36.09 -25.62 -8.31
C ALA A 174 37.07 -26.78 -8.23
N THR A 175 36.56 -28.00 -8.19
CA THR A 175 37.40 -29.23 -8.18
C THR A 175 37.34 -29.87 -9.55
N GLN A 176 38.46 -30.01 -10.20
CA GLN A 176 38.59 -30.69 -11.47
C GLN A 176 39.38 -32.00 -11.27
N ALA A 177 38.76 -33.12 -11.58
CA ALA A 177 39.42 -34.43 -11.56
C ALA A 177 39.99 -34.71 -12.94
N GLY A 178 41.29 -34.93 -13.02
CA GLY A 178 41.98 -35.35 -14.24
C GLY A 178 42.67 -36.71 -14.04
N ALA A 179 43.12 -37.33 -15.12
CA ALA A 179 43.79 -38.65 -15.10
C ALA A 179 45.08 -38.70 -14.26
N GLN A 180 45.59 -37.56 -13.84
CA GLN A 180 46.83 -37.43 -13.04
C GLN A 180 46.60 -36.81 -11.64
N GLY A 181 45.36 -36.69 -11.20
CA GLY A 181 45.07 -36.16 -9.86
C GLY A 181 43.93 -35.13 -9.87
N THR A 182 43.51 -34.74 -8.66
CA THR A 182 42.48 -33.75 -8.42
C THR A 182 43.14 -32.41 -8.14
N THR A 183 42.82 -31.40 -8.96
CA THR A 183 43.26 -30.01 -8.72
C THR A 183 42.07 -29.20 -8.19
N ALA A 184 42.21 -28.58 -7.03
CA ALA A 184 41.24 -27.66 -6.47
C ALA A 184 41.70 -26.22 -6.72
N VAL A 185 40.90 -25.42 -7.40
CA VAL A 185 41.12 -23.98 -7.59
C VAL A 185 40.13 -23.24 -6.71
N ALA A 186 40.68 -22.52 -5.72
CA ALA A 186 39.86 -21.61 -4.89
C ALA A 186 39.89 -20.21 -5.54
N GLN A 187 38.70 -19.68 -5.83
CA GLN A 187 38.53 -18.34 -6.32
C GLN A 187 37.79 -17.52 -5.26
N THR A 188 38.36 -16.39 -4.89
CA THR A 188 37.74 -15.44 -3.97
C THR A 188 37.32 -14.21 -4.76
N VAL A 189 36.03 -13.89 -4.70
CA VAL A 189 35.44 -12.69 -5.31
C VAL A 189 35.01 -11.73 -4.20
N ASN A 190 35.61 -10.55 -4.18
CA ASN A 190 35.21 -9.47 -3.30
C ASN A 190 34.17 -8.60 -4.03
N VAL A 191 32.93 -8.55 -3.51
CA VAL A 191 31.88 -7.66 -3.98
C VAL A 191 31.91 -6.43 -3.08
N ALA A 192 32.10 -5.25 -3.67
CA ALA A 192 32.05 -3.98 -2.94
C ALA A 192 30.65 -3.67 -2.42
N ALA A 193 30.54 -2.75 -1.47
CA ALA A 193 29.25 -2.18 -1.08
C ALA A 193 28.59 -1.51 -2.29
N GLU A 194 27.30 -1.73 -2.45
CA GLU A 194 26.53 -1.20 -3.58
C GLU A 194 25.21 -0.63 -3.08
N THR A 195 24.70 0.43 -3.73
CA THR A 195 23.35 0.93 -3.55
C THR A 195 22.51 0.57 -4.77
N VAL A 196 21.46 -0.18 -4.55
CA VAL A 196 20.46 -0.51 -5.58
C VAL A 196 19.21 0.32 -5.34
N THR A 197 18.50 0.68 -6.41
CA THR A 197 17.31 1.51 -6.34
C THR A 197 16.21 0.92 -7.20
N GLY A 198 14.97 1.34 -6.96
CA GLY A 198 13.84 1.01 -7.81
C GLY A 198 12.68 1.95 -7.56
N ARG A 199 11.58 1.73 -8.24
CA ARG A 199 10.39 2.55 -8.15
C ARG A 199 9.29 1.85 -7.40
N LEU A 200 8.40 2.64 -6.81
CA LEU A 200 7.18 2.21 -6.14
C LEU A 200 6.00 2.96 -6.74
N TYR A 201 4.89 2.26 -6.92
CA TYR A 201 3.59 2.86 -7.22
C TYR A 201 2.56 2.27 -6.27
N GLN A 202 1.67 3.11 -5.72
CA GLN A 202 0.55 2.67 -4.91
C GLN A 202 -0.71 3.43 -5.32
N ALA A 203 -1.85 2.75 -5.28
CA ALA A 203 -3.14 3.37 -5.47
C ALA A 203 -4.16 2.80 -4.49
N TYR A 204 -5.02 3.66 -3.95
CA TYR A 204 -6.06 3.31 -2.98
C TYR A 204 -7.37 3.95 -3.39
N TRP A 205 -8.46 3.23 -3.27
CA TRP A 205 -9.82 3.70 -3.52
C TRP A 205 -10.60 3.69 -2.21
N TYR A 206 -10.57 4.82 -1.52
CA TYR A 206 -11.21 5.03 -0.22
C TYR A 206 -12.68 5.41 -0.36
N THR A 207 -13.56 4.83 0.44
CA THR A 207 -14.93 5.29 0.58
C THR A 207 -15.38 5.39 2.04
N PRO A 208 -16.02 6.50 2.46
CA PRO A 208 -16.59 6.65 3.80
C PRO A 208 -17.60 5.55 4.14
N GLN A 209 -18.34 5.04 3.14
CA GLN A 209 -19.34 3.98 3.32
C GLN A 209 -18.75 2.70 3.93
N VAL A 210 -17.51 2.38 3.57
CA VAL A 210 -16.79 1.20 4.03
C VAL A 210 -15.80 1.54 5.14
N LYS A 211 -15.55 2.83 5.38
CA LYS A 211 -14.59 3.38 6.36
C LYS A 211 -13.12 3.08 6.04
N ARG A 212 -12.82 2.53 4.84
CA ARG A 212 -11.47 2.24 4.36
C ARG A 212 -11.44 2.12 2.84
N GLU A 213 -10.33 1.71 2.27
CA GLU A 213 -10.25 1.38 0.85
C GLU A 213 -11.09 0.16 0.49
N VAL A 214 -11.75 0.21 -0.67
CA VAL A 214 -12.41 -0.96 -1.28
C VAL A 214 -11.49 -1.68 -2.24
N LYS A 215 -10.45 -0.98 -2.71
CA LYS A 215 -9.40 -1.52 -3.58
C LYS A 215 -8.08 -0.86 -3.27
N SER A 216 -6.99 -1.62 -3.35
CA SER A 216 -5.64 -1.08 -3.40
C SER A 216 -4.78 -1.85 -4.39
N VAL A 217 -3.79 -1.14 -4.95
CA VAL A 217 -2.75 -1.69 -5.82
C VAL A 217 -1.41 -1.19 -5.31
N GLU A 218 -0.44 -2.08 -5.20
CA GLU A 218 0.96 -1.73 -4.96
C GLU A 218 1.83 -2.42 -6.00
N GLU A 219 2.75 -1.69 -6.63
CA GLU A 219 3.68 -2.19 -7.63
C GLU A 219 5.11 -1.84 -7.23
N ASN A 220 5.98 -2.84 -7.29
CA ASN A 220 7.40 -2.71 -7.03
C ASN A 220 8.17 -2.94 -8.33
N TYR A 221 9.08 -2.04 -8.63
CA TYR A 221 9.95 -2.08 -9.81
C TYR A 221 11.40 -2.17 -9.37
N ASP A 222 12.18 -2.95 -10.11
CA ASP A 222 13.62 -3.07 -9.90
C ASP A 222 14.41 -1.88 -10.49
N THR A 223 15.74 -1.96 -10.39
CA THR A 223 16.68 -0.97 -10.92
C THR A 223 16.55 -0.74 -12.43
N ASN A 224 16.09 -1.75 -13.17
CA ASN A 224 15.90 -1.68 -14.63
C ASN A 224 14.49 -1.20 -15.02
N GLY A 225 13.65 -0.85 -14.04
CA GLY A 225 12.27 -0.46 -14.27
C GLY A 225 11.35 -1.63 -14.61
N VAL A 226 11.77 -2.86 -14.36
CA VAL A 226 10.95 -4.05 -14.55
C VAL A 226 10.10 -4.28 -13.30
N ARG A 227 8.79 -4.46 -13.48
CA ARG A 227 7.88 -4.78 -12.36
C ARG A 227 8.17 -6.18 -11.85
N ASN A 228 8.65 -6.28 -10.61
CA ASN A 228 8.98 -7.54 -9.95
C ASN A 228 7.88 -8.05 -9.02
N ALA A 229 6.96 -7.17 -8.59
CA ALA A 229 5.81 -7.57 -7.81
C ALA A 229 4.63 -6.61 -8.01
N ARG A 230 3.40 -7.15 -7.96
CA ARG A 230 2.17 -6.40 -7.84
C ARG A 230 1.26 -7.08 -6.82
N PHE A 231 0.74 -6.27 -5.91
CA PHE A 231 -0.25 -6.67 -4.92
C PHE A 231 -1.54 -5.93 -5.18
N THR A 232 -2.63 -6.67 -5.35
CA THR A 232 -3.97 -6.08 -5.51
C THR A 232 -4.85 -6.61 -4.40
N ASN A 233 -5.45 -5.72 -3.61
CA ASN A 233 -6.48 -6.08 -2.65
C ASN A 233 -7.82 -5.56 -3.15
N GLU A 234 -8.86 -6.40 -3.12
CA GLU A 234 -10.22 -6.06 -3.51
C GLU A 234 -11.20 -6.51 -2.42
N LEU A 235 -12.09 -5.62 -2.02
CA LEU A 235 -13.10 -5.92 -1.00
C LEU A 235 -14.11 -6.93 -1.52
N GLU A 236 -14.34 -8.01 -0.76
CA GLU A 236 -15.33 -9.05 -1.07
C GLU A 236 -16.61 -8.90 -0.24
N SER A 237 -16.45 -8.49 1.02
CA SER A 237 -17.57 -8.22 1.90
C SER A 237 -17.18 -7.29 3.04
N TYR A 238 -18.16 -6.65 3.65
CA TYR A 238 -17.95 -5.82 4.83
C TYR A 238 -19.18 -5.75 5.71
N LYS A 239 -18.95 -5.53 6.98
CA LYS A 239 -19.97 -5.20 7.97
C LYS A 239 -19.41 -4.09 8.84
N VAL A 240 -19.96 -2.88 8.70
CA VAL A 240 -19.51 -1.72 9.47
C VAL A 240 -20.70 -1.06 10.16
N SER A 241 -20.47 -0.54 11.35
CA SER A 241 -21.43 0.26 12.09
C SER A 241 -21.79 1.51 11.30
N LYS A 242 -23.04 1.93 11.34
CA LYS A 242 -23.46 3.22 10.77
C LYS A 242 -22.79 4.34 11.56
N THR A 243 -22.26 5.33 10.86
CA THR A 243 -21.85 6.59 11.49
C THR A 243 -23.15 7.39 11.74
N GLU A 244 -23.45 7.67 12.99
CA GLU A 244 -24.53 8.57 13.37
C GLU A 244 -24.19 10.02 12.97
#